data_0b0d94a26c42a258351de3e2a1b09753
#
_entry.id   0b0d94a26c42a258351de3e2a1b09753
#
_cell.length_a   1.000
_cell.length_b   1.000
_cell.length_c   1.000
_cell.angle_alpha   90.00
_cell.angle_beta   90.00
_cell.angle_gamma   90.00
#
_symmetry.space_group_name_H-M   'P 1'
#
loop_
_entity.id
_entity.type
_entity.pdbx_description
1 polymer ?
#
loop_
_entity_poly.entity_id
_entity_poly.type
_entity_poly.pdbx_seq_one_letter_code
_entity_poly.pdbx_strand_id
1 'polypeptide(L)'
;MRWRKPALLFGKNPYSNPASFPANLTVVTTPLTLPINSLPEGFFYNILSKINDRIVKQTIKNIIRDYHVKDYVFMNFYDPIFLNRISNKITPVRSKEITLLRSIYYCMDKLGEIPYFQKHGAQQEETCMRNYDLTFCTSSELTRFASEFSPKVHFLPNGADTALFNKAVIETLPRPPELQSVHTPIIGFTGHIDFRIDYELVKKIALDNPDKTLVFVGPIEFVEHIKGGLDEMKNVLFVGPRQITDIPNYLQRFDCAIVPFVKTKLTRNVYPLKINEYLAAGLPVIATNFSNDIMSFSHVAYIEDTHEGFLQAIRSAIRENTPERVKERMNVSSQNSWTARVEKFWEILSTEMRPKQAMD
;
A
#
# COMPACT_ATOMS: atom_id res chain seq x y z
N MET A 1 9.59 -1.72 -20.24
CA MET A 1 8.24 -2.05 -20.77
C MET A 1 7.52 -0.92 -21.54
N ARG A 2 7.86 0.36 -21.37
CA ARG A 2 7.22 1.50 -22.08
C ARG A 2 7.52 1.57 -23.59
N TRP A 3 8.59 0.99 -24.07
CA TRP A 3 8.98 0.96 -25.50
C TRP A 3 8.04 0.18 -26.42
N ARG A 4 7.05 -0.54 -25.88
CA ARG A 4 6.08 -1.32 -26.68
C ARG A 4 4.79 -0.57 -27.03
N LYS A 5 4.67 0.73 -26.74
CA LYS A 5 3.49 1.53 -27.08
C LYS A 5 3.87 2.74 -27.96
N PRO A 6 4.06 2.54 -29.28
CA PRO A 6 4.41 3.64 -30.21
C PRO A 6 3.39 4.78 -30.22
N ALA A 7 2.13 4.51 -29.88
CA ALA A 7 1.07 5.51 -29.81
C ALA A 7 1.33 6.66 -28.80
N LEU A 8 2.21 6.46 -27.81
CA LEU A 8 2.61 7.50 -26.87
C LEU A 8 3.61 8.52 -27.44
N LEU A 9 4.22 8.19 -28.59
CA LEU A 9 5.18 9.07 -29.29
C LEU A 9 4.48 10.05 -30.25
N PHE A 10 3.23 9.81 -30.65
CA PHE A 10 2.56 10.52 -31.74
C PHE A 10 1.20 11.09 -31.32
N GLY A 11 1.16 11.94 -30.30
CA GLY A 11 0.14 12.98 -30.16
C GLY A 11 -1.34 12.55 -30.09
N LYS A 12 -1.66 11.34 -29.65
CA LYS A 12 -3.05 11.01 -29.31
C LYS A 12 -3.45 11.67 -28.00
N ASN A 13 -4.76 11.99 -27.88
CA ASN A 13 -5.33 12.59 -26.67
C ASN A 13 -4.73 11.96 -25.40
N PRO A 14 -3.99 12.72 -24.56
CA PRO A 14 -3.34 12.18 -23.37
C PRO A 14 -4.33 11.85 -22.25
N TYR A 15 -5.57 12.31 -22.39
CA TYR A 15 -6.60 12.14 -21.37
C TYR A 15 -7.42 10.87 -21.62
N SER A 16 -7.62 10.08 -20.59
CA SER A 16 -8.51 8.94 -20.62
C SER A 16 -9.33 8.87 -19.33
N ASN A 17 -10.58 8.46 -19.50
CA ASN A 17 -11.46 8.15 -18.37
C ASN A 17 -12.02 6.74 -18.61
N PRO A 18 -11.30 5.70 -18.21
CA PRO A 18 -11.80 4.34 -18.35
C PRO A 18 -13.12 4.16 -17.59
N ALA A 19 -14.05 3.41 -18.15
CA ALA A 19 -15.38 3.19 -17.56
C ALA A 19 -15.35 2.58 -16.14
N SER A 20 -14.22 1.97 -15.77
CA SER A 20 -13.97 1.42 -14.43
C SER A 20 -13.57 2.46 -13.39
N PHE A 21 -13.33 3.72 -13.78
CA PHE A 21 -12.96 4.80 -12.85
C PHE A 21 -14.15 5.74 -12.58
N PRO A 22 -14.15 6.43 -11.42
CA PRO A 22 -15.12 7.48 -11.12
C PRO A 22 -15.15 8.58 -12.20
N ALA A 23 -16.30 9.13 -12.49
CA ALA A 23 -16.48 10.14 -13.54
C ALA A 23 -15.65 11.43 -13.32
N ASN A 24 -15.31 11.73 -12.07
CA ASN A 24 -14.48 12.87 -11.68
C ASN A 24 -12.96 12.56 -11.68
N LEU A 25 -12.54 11.35 -12.09
CA LEU A 25 -11.15 10.96 -12.21
C LEU A 25 -10.72 10.91 -13.67
N THR A 26 -9.72 11.71 -14.02
CA THR A 26 -9.11 11.67 -15.35
C THR A 26 -7.68 11.14 -15.25
N VAL A 27 -7.38 10.09 -16.01
CA VAL A 27 -6.04 9.56 -16.13
C VAL A 27 -5.30 10.28 -17.25
N VAL A 28 -4.13 10.82 -16.95
CA VAL A 28 -3.31 11.56 -17.92
C VAL A 28 -2.06 10.75 -18.23
N THR A 29 -1.88 10.44 -19.51
CA THR A 29 -0.65 9.79 -19.99
C THR A 29 0.41 10.86 -20.26
N THR A 30 1.47 10.88 -19.46
CA THR A 30 2.62 11.76 -19.71
C THR A 30 3.42 11.29 -20.93
N PRO A 31 4.07 12.22 -21.68
CA PRO A 31 5.08 11.85 -22.66
C PRO A 31 6.19 11.00 -22.03
N LEU A 32 6.94 10.30 -22.88
CA LEU A 32 8.07 9.49 -22.42
C LEU A 32 9.13 10.39 -21.76
N THR A 33 9.53 10.00 -20.57
CA THR A 33 10.68 10.58 -19.87
C THR A 33 11.93 9.76 -20.15
N LEU A 34 13.08 10.40 -20.04
CA LEU A 34 14.37 9.74 -20.26
C LEU A 34 14.68 8.77 -19.10
N PRO A 35 15.18 7.56 -19.38
CA PRO A 35 15.54 6.58 -18.35
C PRO A 35 16.87 6.98 -17.70
N ILE A 36 16.81 7.63 -16.54
CA ILE A 36 18.00 8.17 -15.86
C ILE A 36 18.43 7.39 -14.62
N ASN A 37 17.62 6.44 -14.13
CA ASN A 37 17.89 5.74 -12.86
C ASN A 37 19.20 4.94 -12.85
N SER A 38 19.67 4.46 -14.01
CA SER A 38 20.91 3.71 -14.13
C SER A 38 22.16 4.60 -14.21
N LEU A 39 21.99 5.88 -14.48
CA LEU A 39 23.11 6.82 -14.64
C LEU A 39 23.81 7.09 -13.30
N PRO A 40 25.13 7.33 -13.29
CA PRO A 40 25.81 7.83 -12.10
C PRO A 40 25.35 9.25 -11.75
N GLU A 41 25.44 9.61 -10.48
CA GLU A 41 25.28 10.99 -10.06
C GLU A 41 26.28 11.90 -10.78
N GLY A 42 25.86 13.12 -11.12
CA GLY A 42 26.73 14.10 -11.76
C GLY A 42 26.02 14.96 -12.80
N PHE A 43 26.84 15.61 -13.62
CA PHE A 43 26.41 16.63 -14.58
C PHE A 43 25.33 16.10 -15.57
N PHE A 44 25.57 14.93 -16.18
CA PHE A 44 24.63 14.34 -17.14
C PHE A 44 23.29 13.95 -16.50
N TYR A 45 23.33 13.31 -15.33
CA TYR A 45 22.13 12.98 -14.57
C TYR A 45 21.31 14.25 -14.28
N ASN A 46 21.95 15.31 -13.82
CA ASN A 46 21.29 16.58 -13.48
C ASN A 46 20.64 17.26 -14.70
N ILE A 47 21.30 17.23 -15.87
CA ILE A 47 20.73 17.79 -17.11
C ILE A 47 19.48 16.99 -17.52
N LEU A 48 19.58 15.67 -17.58
CA LEU A 48 18.50 14.80 -18.04
C LEU A 48 17.32 14.84 -17.04
N SER A 49 17.58 14.91 -15.75
CA SER A 49 16.56 15.11 -14.72
C SER A 49 15.80 16.43 -14.94
N LYS A 50 16.50 17.55 -15.26
CA LYS A 50 15.85 18.83 -15.58
C LYS A 50 15.00 18.75 -16.85
N ILE A 51 15.41 17.95 -17.84
CA ILE A 51 14.61 17.72 -19.06
C ILE A 51 13.34 16.95 -18.70
N ASN A 52 13.45 15.89 -17.92
CA ASN A 52 12.31 15.13 -17.42
C ASN A 52 11.34 16.01 -16.62
N ASP A 53 11.85 16.84 -15.73
CA ASP A 53 11.05 17.80 -14.97
C ASP A 53 10.29 18.77 -15.89
N ARG A 54 10.92 19.24 -16.98
CA ARG A 54 10.24 20.10 -17.96
C ARG A 54 9.10 19.39 -18.66
N ILE A 55 9.28 18.12 -19.03
CA ILE A 55 8.24 17.29 -19.66
C ILE A 55 7.03 17.15 -18.71
N VAL A 56 7.27 16.80 -17.45
CA VAL A 56 6.20 16.63 -16.46
C VAL A 56 5.52 17.98 -16.15
N LYS A 57 6.30 19.06 -15.98
CA LYS A 57 5.76 20.43 -15.79
C LYS A 57 4.89 20.87 -16.96
N GLN A 58 5.28 20.56 -18.20
CA GLN A 58 4.49 20.93 -19.38
C GLN A 58 3.16 20.15 -19.39
N THR A 59 3.18 18.88 -18.99
CA THR A 59 1.94 18.09 -18.85
C THR A 59 1.00 18.72 -17.82
N ILE A 60 1.50 19.11 -16.65
CA ILE A 60 0.70 19.79 -15.61
C ILE A 60 0.12 21.11 -16.13
N LYS A 61 0.92 21.91 -16.87
CA LYS A 61 0.44 23.15 -17.49
C LYS A 61 -0.70 22.91 -18.47
N ASN A 62 -0.59 21.85 -19.28
CA ASN A 62 -1.64 21.50 -20.21
C ASN A 62 -2.94 21.10 -19.47
N ILE A 63 -2.83 20.28 -18.42
CA ILE A 63 -3.99 19.92 -17.58
C ILE A 63 -4.65 21.16 -17.00
N ILE A 64 -3.90 22.05 -16.40
CA ILE A 64 -4.41 23.30 -15.80
C ILE A 64 -5.15 24.14 -16.83
N ARG A 65 -4.58 24.30 -18.05
CA ARG A 65 -5.21 25.02 -19.15
C ARG A 65 -6.49 24.32 -19.63
N ASP A 66 -6.41 23.03 -19.91
CA ASP A 66 -7.45 22.27 -20.59
C ASP A 66 -8.68 22.02 -19.67
N TYR A 67 -8.46 22.00 -18.36
CA TYR A 67 -9.51 21.87 -17.34
C TYR A 67 -9.85 23.19 -16.62
N HIS A 68 -9.28 24.34 -17.05
CA HIS A 68 -9.52 25.65 -16.45
C HIS A 68 -9.33 25.68 -14.94
N VAL A 69 -8.28 24.97 -14.44
CA VAL A 69 -7.99 24.87 -13.00
C VAL A 69 -7.50 26.21 -12.47
N LYS A 70 -8.13 26.71 -11.41
CA LYS A 70 -7.73 27.96 -10.72
C LYS A 70 -6.91 27.68 -9.47
N ASP A 71 -7.46 26.84 -8.59
CA ASP A 71 -6.81 26.44 -7.34
C ASP A 71 -6.57 24.93 -7.35
N TYR A 72 -5.41 24.48 -6.91
CA TYR A 72 -5.08 23.05 -6.88
C TYR A 72 -4.17 22.67 -5.73
N VAL A 73 -4.25 21.40 -5.33
CA VAL A 73 -3.28 20.72 -4.49
C VAL A 73 -2.45 19.81 -5.39
N PHE A 74 -1.13 19.91 -5.29
CA PHE A 74 -0.22 19.00 -5.99
C PHE A 74 0.20 17.89 -5.04
N MET A 75 -0.06 16.65 -5.40
CA MET A 75 0.35 15.50 -4.61
C MET A 75 1.26 14.59 -5.43
N ASN A 76 2.44 14.30 -4.88
CA ASN A 76 3.39 13.36 -5.43
C ASN A 76 3.31 12.06 -4.63
N PHE A 77 2.81 11.02 -5.29
CA PHE A 77 2.75 9.69 -4.74
C PHE A 77 3.94 8.87 -5.23
N TYR A 78 4.80 8.43 -4.33
CA TYR A 78 5.79 7.40 -4.59
C TYR A 78 6.78 7.66 -5.74
N ASP A 79 6.92 8.88 -6.24
CA ASP A 79 7.86 9.21 -7.32
C ASP A 79 8.75 10.40 -6.96
N PRO A 80 9.87 10.19 -6.27
CA PRO A 80 10.79 11.26 -5.93
C PRO A 80 11.68 11.67 -7.09
N ILE A 81 11.65 10.97 -8.23
CA ILE A 81 12.52 11.23 -9.39
C ILE A 81 12.14 12.51 -10.10
N PHE A 82 10.82 12.80 -10.17
CA PHE A 82 10.29 13.96 -10.85
C PHE A 82 9.77 14.99 -9.85
N LEU A 83 10.04 16.27 -10.17
CA LEU A 83 9.50 17.40 -9.42
C LEU A 83 9.80 17.33 -7.91
N ASN A 84 10.95 16.77 -7.53
CA ASN A 84 11.35 16.62 -6.13
C ASN A 84 11.65 17.97 -5.42
N ARG A 85 11.68 19.08 -6.17
CA ARG A 85 11.93 20.44 -5.67
C ARG A 85 10.74 21.38 -5.91
N ILE A 86 9.52 20.87 -5.79
CA ILE A 86 8.34 21.73 -5.81
C ILE A 86 8.26 22.49 -4.49
N SER A 87 8.46 23.78 -4.58
CA SER A 87 8.18 24.72 -3.49
C SER A 87 7.29 25.85 -4.03
N ASN A 88 6.78 26.69 -3.15
CA ASN A 88 6.02 27.90 -3.52
C ASN A 88 6.75 28.80 -4.51
N LYS A 89 8.10 28.71 -4.57
CA LYS A 89 8.94 29.47 -5.47
C LYS A 89 9.12 28.80 -6.85
N ILE A 90 8.80 27.51 -6.96
CA ILE A 90 8.99 26.68 -8.17
C ILE A 90 7.69 25.95 -8.49
N THR A 91 6.58 26.69 -8.53
CA THR A 91 5.30 26.11 -8.97
C THR A 91 5.40 25.69 -10.44
N PRO A 92 4.75 24.60 -10.86
CA PRO A 92 4.69 24.20 -12.26
C PRO A 92 4.12 25.30 -13.15
N VAL A 93 3.24 26.13 -12.60
CA VAL A 93 2.58 27.22 -13.29
C VAL A 93 2.67 28.49 -12.44
N ARG A 94 3.22 29.57 -13.01
CA ARG A 94 3.17 30.91 -12.43
C ARG A 94 2.14 31.72 -13.21
N SER A 95 1.00 31.98 -12.60
CA SER A 95 0.00 32.90 -13.09
C SER A 95 -0.65 33.59 -11.89
N LYS A 96 -1.06 34.84 -12.04
CA LYS A 96 -1.83 35.56 -11.01
C LYS A 96 -3.22 34.93 -10.77
N GLU A 97 -3.70 34.14 -11.74
CA GLU A 97 -5.02 33.51 -11.70
C GLU A 97 -5.01 32.05 -11.21
N ILE A 98 -3.82 31.46 -11.01
CA ILE A 98 -3.66 30.03 -10.69
C ILE A 98 -2.88 29.89 -9.40
N THR A 99 -3.47 29.28 -8.38
CA THR A 99 -2.88 29.15 -7.06
C THR A 99 -2.58 27.68 -6.74
N LEU A 100 -1.33 27.35 -6.44
CA LEU A 100 -0.97 26.12 -5.76
C LEU A 100 -1.27 26.31 -4.26
N LEU A 101 -2.29 25.66 -3.75
CA LEU A 101 -2.68 25.74 -2.34
C LEU A 101 -1.69 25.02 -1.44
N ARG A 102 -1.32 23.79 -1.79
CA ARG A 102 -0.31 22.98 -1.09
C ARG A 102 0.36 22.00 -2.05
N SER A 103 1.64 21.74 -1.78
CA SER A 103 2.38 20.61 -2.34
C SER A 103 2.55 19.54 -1.26
N ILE A 104 2.21 18.29 -1.60
CA ILE A 104 2.19 17.14 -0.69
C ILE A 104 3.09 16.05 -1.24
N TYR A 105 4.02 15.56 -0.43
CA TYR A 105 4.74 14.32 -0.67
C TYR A 105 4.09 13.20 0.14
N TYR A 106 3.67 12.12 -0.55
CA TYR A 106 3.05 10.96 0.08
C TYR A 106 4.06 9.81 0.12
N CYS A 107 4.69 9.61 1.28
CA CYS A 107 5.71 8.61 1.54
C CYS A 107 5.03 7.28 1.90
N MET A 108 5.05 6.31 0.96
CA MET A 108 4.38 5.01 1.11
C MET A 108 5.33 3.91 1.56
N ASP A 109 6.60 3.99 1.14
CA ASP A 109 7.67 3.05 1.46
C ASP A 109 8.98 3.82 1.59
N LYS A 110 10.01 3.20 2.18
CA LYS A 110 11.35 3.76 2.22
C LYS A 110 12.08 3.46 0.92
N LEU A 111 12.03 4.39 -0.02
CA LEU A 111 12.47 4.16 -1.40
C LEU A 111 13.94 3.79 -1.54
N GLY A 112 14.80 4.28 -0.66
CA GLY A 112 16.21 3.91 -0.63
C GLY A 112 16.47 2.41 -0.37
N GLU A 113 15.47 1.67 0.14
CA GLU A 113 15.57 0.23 0.39
C GLU A 113 15.01 -0.62 -0.76
N ILE A 114 14.39 0.02 -1.78
CA ILE A 114 13.85 -0.66 -2.94
C ILE A 114 14.92 -0.77 -4.03
N PRO A 115 15.23 -1.96 -4.57
CA PRO A 115 16.33 -2.15 -5.52
C PRO A 115 16.28 -1.20 -6.73
N TYR A 116 15.11 -0.91 -7.27
CA TYR A 116 14.94 0.00 -8.41
C TYR A 116 15.34 1.44 -8.09
N PHE A 117 15.14 1.89 -6.86
CA PHE A 117 15.45 3.26 -6.41
C PHE A 117 16.77 3.37 -5.64
N GLN A 118 17.46 2.26 -5.38
CA GLN A 118 18.62 2.21 -4.48
C GLN A 118 19.70 3.25 -4.79
N LYS A 119 19.88 3.61 -6.07
CA LYS A 119 20.96 4.52 -6.50
C LYS A 119 20.70 5.98 -6.17
N HIS A 120 19.45 6.44 -6.33
CA HIS A 120 19.09 7.85 -6.20
C HIS A 120 17.92 8.11 -5.25
N GLY A 121 17.15 7.06 -4.95
CA GLY A 121 15.85 7.20 -4.28
C GLY A 121 15.95 7.84 -2.91
N ALA A 122 16.92 7.45 -2.09
CA ALA A 122 17.07 8.01 -0.74
C ALA A 122 17.27 9.54 -0.77
N GLN A 123 18.23 10.02 -1.58
CA GLN A 123 18.52 11.45 -1.69
C GLN A 123 17.35 12.25 -2.29
N GLN A 124 16.65 11.66 -3.26
CA GLN A 124 15.52 12.31 -3.90
C GLN A 124 14.30 12.36 -3.00
N GLU A 125 14.06 11.30 -2.22
CA GLU A 125 13.02 11.24 -1.22
C GLU A 125 13.23 12.30 -0.13
N GLU A 126 14.44 12.41 0.43
CA GLU A 126 14.81 13.49 1.35
C GLU A 126 14.60 14.88 0.72
N THR A 127 14.95 15.02 -0.57
CA THR A 127 14.74 16.27 -1.30
C THR A 127 13.24 16.61 -1.41
N CYS A 128 12.38 15.63 -1.66
CA CYS A 128 10.92 15.84 -1.63
C CYS A 128 10.48 16.31 -0.25
N MET A 129 10.84 15.60 0.82
CA MET A 129 10.46 15.92 2.19
C MET A 129 10.87 17.33 2.61
N ARG A 130 12.06 17.82 2.18
CA ARG A 130 12.54 19.17 2.46
C ARG A 130 11.84 20.27 1.66
N ASN A 131 11.31 19.96 0.49
CA ASN A 131 10.83 20.98 -0.46
C ASN A 131 9.31 21.03 -0.60
N TYR A 132 8.59 20.00 -0.15
CA TYR A 132 7.13 19.98 -0.16
C TYR A 132 6.58 20.67 1.09
N ASP A 133 5.37 21.22 0.99
CA ASP A 133 4.71 21.90 2.11
C ASP A 133 4.33 20.92 3.23
N LEU A 134 3.90 19.70 2.85
CA LEU A 134 3.45 18.64 3.75
C LEU A 134 4.02 17.30 3.31
N THR A 135 4.30 16.44 4.27
CA THR A 135 4.62 15.03 4.03
C THR A 135 3.61 14.15 4.76
N PHE A 136 2.95 13.25 4.03
CA PHE A 136 2.13 12.20 4.61
C PHE A 136 2.88 10.88 4.55
N CYS A 137 2.84 10.10 5.63
CA CYS A 137 3.54 8.83 5.74
C CYS A 137 2.58 7.71 6.13
N THR A 138 2.73 6.55 5.50
CA THR A 138 1.84 5.41 5.70
C THR A 138 2.18 4.56 6.92
N SER A 139 3.35 4.74 7.55
CA SER A 139 3.73 4.04 8.78
C SER A 139 4.35 5.00 9.80
N SER A 140 4.33 4.60 11.08
CA SER A 140 4.95 5.38 12.16
C SER A 140 6.46 5.52 11.97
N GLU A 141 7.12 4.49 11.46
CA GLU A 141 8.55 4.51 11.20
C GLU A 141 8.91 5.46 10.05
N LEU A 142 8.10 5.50 8.99
CA LEU A 142 8.25 6.48 7.91
C LEU A 142 7.97 7.90 8.41
N THR A 143 7.01 8.07 9.33
CA THR A 143 6.71 9.36 9.95
C THR A 143 7.91 9.86 10.76
N ARG A 144 8.53 9.00 11.57
CA ARG A 144 9.74 9.32 12.31
C ARG A 144 10.89 9.70 11.38
N PHE A 145 11.12 8.91 10.33
CA PHE A 145 12.14 9.20 9.32
C PHE A 145 11.89 10.53 8.62
N ALA A 146 10.68 10.78 8.14
CA ALA A 146 10.34 12.02 7.43
C ALA A 146 10.47 13.27 8.31
N SER A 147 10.26 13.13 9.63
CA SER A 147 10.38 14.25 10.59
C SER A 147 11.82 14.79 10.73
N GLU A 148 12.81 14.03 10.27
CA GLU A 148 14.21 14.50 10.20
C GLU A 148 14.41 15.53 9.08
N PHE A 149 13.53 15.56 8.08
CA PHE A 149 13.69 16.35 6.85
C PHE A 149 12.57 17.38 6.64
N SER A 150 11.36 17.08 7.11
CA SER A 150 10.17 17.93 6.92
C SER A 150 9.64 18.43 8.26
N PRO A 151 9.29 19.74 8.37
CA PRO A 151 8.70 20.28 9.61
C PRO A 151 7.23 19.93 9.78
N LYS A 152 6.56 19.45 8.73
CA LYS A 152 5.13 19.14 8.70
C LYS A 152 4.90 17.72 8.16
N VAL A 153 4.94 16.77 9.06
CA VAL A 153 4.75 15.36 8.76
C VAL A 153 3.49 14.85 9.45
N HIS A 154 2.68 14.13 8.69
CA HIS A 154 1.44 13.55 9.18
C HIS A 154 1.42 12.05 8.94
N PHE A 155 1.08 11.30 9.99
CA PHE A 155 0.81 9.87 9.89
C PHE A 155 -0.57 9.65 9.30
N LEU A 156 -0.63 8.99 8.14
CA LEU A 156 -1.87 8.62 7.46
C LEU A 156 -1.70 7.22 6.85
N PRO A 157 -1.97 6.16 7.63
CA PRO A 157 -1.79 4.80 7.17
C PRO A 157 -2.78 4.42 6.07
N ASN A 158 -2.44 3.38 5.30
CA ASN A 158 -3.34 2.84 4.30
C ASN A 158 -4.65 2.35 4.91
N GLY A 159 -5.75 2.53 4.19
CA GLY A 159 -7.07 2.02 4.55
C GLY A 159 -7.37 0.68 3.87
N ALA A 160 -8.32 -0.07 4.41
CA ALA A 160 -8.89 -1.24 3.77
C ALA A 160 -10.21 -0.90 3.07
N ASP A 161 -10.55 -1.64 2.02
CA ASP A 161 -11.91 -1.65 1.46
C ASP A 161 -12.81 -2.51 2.37
N THR A 162 -13.21 -1.95 3.49
CA THR A 162 -13.99 -2.67 4.49
C THR A 162 -15.35 -3.11 3.95
N ALA A 163 -15.96 -2.36 3.02
CA ALA A 163 -17.22 -2.74 2.41
C ALA A 163 -17.09 -4.02 1.57
N LEU A 164 -15.98 -4.18 0.85
CA LEU A 164 -15.69 -5.39 0.10
C LEU A 164 -15.47 -6.58 1.04
N PHE A 165 -14.60 -6.44 2.03
CA PHE A 165 -14.20 -7.55 2.89
C PHE A 165 -15.29 -7.97 3.90
N ASN A 166 -16.15 -7.04 4.34
CA ASN A 166 -17.31 -7.34 5.17
C ASN A 166 -18.29 -8.32 4.54
N LYS A 167 -18.32 -8.42 3.21
CA LYS A 167 -19.15 -9.42 2.51
C LYS A 167 -18.92 -10.84 3.02
N ALA A 168 -17.69 -11.15 3.46
CA ALA A 168 -17.38 -12.45 4.07
C ALA A 168 -18.18 -12.75 5.35
N VAL A 169 -18.73 -11.71 6.01
CA VAL A 169 -19.55 -11.86 7.23
C VAL A 169 -21.05 -11.70 6.94
N ILE A 170 -21.41 -10.74 6.08
CA ILE A 170 -22.81 -10.32 5.92
C ILE A 170 -23.53 -11.01 4.75
N GLU A 171 -22.80 -11.65 3.83
CA GLU A 171 -23.36 -12.31 2.65
C GLU A 171 -23.05 -13.83 2.69
N THR A 172 -23.87 -14.63 2.03
CA THR A 172 -23.53 -16.03 1.72
C THR A 172 -22.80 -16.06 0.39
N LEU A 173 -21.51 -16.28 0.43
CA LEU A 173 -20.65 -16.26 -0.75
C LEU A 173 -20.41 -17.66 -1.31
N PRO A 174 -20.20 -17.81 -2.63
CA PRO A 174 -19.91 -19.11 -3.24
C PRO A 174 -18.59 -19.68 -2.69
N ARG A 175 -18.57 -20.98 -2.44
CA ARG A 175 -17.35 -21.67 -2.04
C ARG A 175 -16.40 -21.76 -3.24
N PRO A 176 -15.14 -21.31 -3.12
CA PRO A 176 -14.17 -21.41 -4.21
C PRO A 176 -13.96 -22.86 -4.65
N PRO A 177 -13.81 -23.14 -5.96
CA PRO A 177 -13.63 -24.50 -6.48
C PRO A 177 -12.47 -25.25 -5.81
N GLU A 178 -11.36 -24.55 -5.53
CA GLU A 178 -10.15 -25.11 -4.92
C GLU A 178 -10.38 -25.56 -3.47
N LEU A 179 -11.40 -25.02 -2.82
CA LEU A 179 -11.75 -25.34 -1.44
C LEU A 179 -12.88 -26.35 -1.31
N GLN A 180 -13.46 -26.85 -2.42
CA GLN A 180 -14.59 -27.78 -2.38
C GLN A 180 -14.27 -29.08 -1.65
N SER A 181 -13.05 -29.59 -1.82
CA SER A 181 -12.56 -30.82 -1.17
C SER A 181 -11.92 -30.60 0.21
N VAL A 182 -11.79 -29.34 0.65
CA VAL A 182 -11.21 -29.02 1.95
C VAL A 182 -12.30 -29.05 3.02
N HIS A 183 -12.25 -30.02 3.91
CA HIS A 183 -13.24 -30.23 4.99
C HIS A 183 -12.64 -29.96 6.39
N THR A 184 -11.36 -29.73 6.47
CA THR A 184 -10.63 -29.38 7.71
C THR A 184 -10.75 -27.89 7.99
N PRO A 185 -10.50 -27.45 9.23
CA PRO A 185 -10.32 -26.02 9.52
C PRO A 185 -9.20 -25.40 8.67
N ILE A 186 -9.38 -24.14 8.27
CA ILE A 186 -8.48 -23.43 7.35
C ILE A 186 -7.74 -22.32 8.06
N ILE A 187 -6.41 -22.39 8.01
CA ILE A 187 -5.50 -21.31 8.36
C ILE A 187 -5.14 -20.58 7.06
N GLY A 188 -5.58 -19.33 6.89
CA GLY A 188 -5.49 -18.65 5.61
C GLY A 188 -4.52 -17.49 5.55
N PHE A 189 -3.94 -17.29 4.36
CA PHE A 189 -3.18 -16.09 3.99
C PHE A 189 -3.63 -15.61 2.62
N THR A 190 -3.82 -14.30 2.45
CA THR A 190 -4.10 -13.68 1.14
C THR A 190 -3.05 -12.61 0.83
N GLY A 191 -2.49 -12.60 -0.38
CA GLY A 191 -1.53 -11.60 -0.84
C GLY A 191 -0.32 -12.17 -1.54
N HIS A 192 0.68 -11.34 -1.80
CA HIS A 192 1.92 -11.77 -2.40
C HIS A 192 2.67 -12.74 -1.49
N ILE A 193 3.04 -13.90 -2.05
CA ILE A 193 3.83 -14.93 -1.40
C ILE A 193 5.27 -14.69 -1.86
N ASP A 194 5.99 -13.90 -1.07
CA ASP A 194 7.30 -13.35 -1.43
C ASP A 194 8.31 -13.46 -0.24
N PHE A 195 9.44 -12.81 -0.38
CA PHE A 195 10.55 -12.83 0.59
C PHE A 195 10.19 -12.28 1.99
N ARG A 196 9.02 -11.64 2.16
CA ARG A 196 8.56 -11.15 3.47
C ARG A 196 8.01 -12.25 4.36
N ILE A 197 7.66 -13.41 3.79
CA ILE A 197 7.10 -14.53 4.54
C ILE A 197 8.22 -15.29 5.26
N ASP A 198 8.00 -15.61 6.52
CA ASP A 198 8.81 -16.55 7.31
C ASP A 198 8.40 -17.98 6.93
N TYR A 199 9.08 -18.54 5.94
CA TYR A 199 8.81 -19.89 5.44
C TYR A 199 9.11 -20.97 6.47
N GLU A 200 10.06 -20.75 7.37
CA GLU A 200 10.34 -21.68 8.48
C GLU A 200 9.17 -21.72 9.47
N LEU A 201 8.60 -20.56 9.78
CA LEU A 201 7.38 -20.50 10.58
C LEU A 201 6.22 -21.19 9.87
N VAL A 202 6.00 -20.92 8.59
CA VAL A 202 4.93 -21.55 7.80
C VAL A 202 5.06 -23.08 7.80
N LYS A 203 6.29 -23.61 7.64
CA LYS A 203 6.56 -25.03 7.72
C LYS A 203 6.23 -25.62 9.11
N LYS A 204 6.61 -24.92 10.17
CA LYS A 204 6.25 -25.30 11.54
C LYS A 204 4.73 -25.28 11.75
N ILE A 205 4.01 -24.28 11.24
CA ILE A 205 2.55 -24.22 11.31
C ILE A 205 1.92 -25.45 10.64
N ALA A 206 2.39 -25.83 9.44
CA ALA A 206 1.87 -26.97 8.72
C ALA A 206 2.12 -28.29 9.47
N LEU A 207 3.30 -28.46 10.05
CA LEU A 207 3.67 -29.65 10.83
C LEU A 207 2.90 -29.75 12.17
N ASP A 208 2.68 -28.63 12.85
CA ASP A 208 1.97 -28.57 14.14
C ASP A 208 0.46 -28.70 14.01
N ASN A 209 -0.09 -28.51 12.80
CA ASN A 209 -1.53 -28.55 12.51
C ASN A 209 -1.86 -29.54 11.38
N PRO A 210 -1.55 -30.86 11.52
CA PRO A 210 -1.81 -31.85 10.47
C PRO A 210 -3.32 -32.07 10.22
N ASP A 211 -4.18 -31.67 11.16
CA ASP A 211 -5.63 -31.73 11.13
C ASP A 211 -6.27 -30.49 10.47
N LYS A 212 -5.48 -29.53 10.02
CA LYS A 212 -5.91 -28.27 9.40
C LYS A 212 -5.26 -28.08 8.03
N THR A 213 -5.87 -27.27 7.18
CA THR A 213 -5.29 -26.92 5.87
C THR A 213 -4.79 -25.46 5.89
N LEU A 214 -3.53 -25.26 5.49
CA LEU A 214 -2.97 -23.95 5.22
C LEU A 214 -3.31 -23.56 3.79
N VAL A 215 -3.97 -22.42 3.61
CA VAL A 215 -4.40 -21.93 2.29
C VAL A 215 -3.75 -20.58 2.00
N PHE A 216 -2.98 -20.53 0.92
CA PHE A 216 -2.32 -19.34 0.43
C PHE A 216 -2.96 -18.88 -0.87
N VAL A 217 -3.54 -17.66 -0.89
CA VAL A 217 -4.22 -17.06 -2.04
C VAL A 217 -3.44 -15.83 -2.52
N GLY A 218 -2.84 -15.92 -3.69
CA GLY A 218 -2.11 -14.79 -4.29
C GLY A 218 -0.97 -15.21 -5.20
N PRO A 219 -0.32 -14.25 -5.86
CA PRO A 219 0.83 -14.52 -6.72
C PRO A 219 2.04 -14.97 -5.89
N ILE A 220 2.77 -15.93 -6.45
CA ILE A 220 3.99 -16.49 -5.87
C ILE A 220 5.18 -15.89 -6.62
N GLU A 221 6.03 -15.13 -5.91
CA GLU A 221 7.22 -14.50 -6.50
C GLU A 221 8.51 -15.26 -6.17
N PHE A 222 8.51 -16.04 -5.07
CA PHE A 222 9.67 -16.80 -4.56
C PHE A 222 9.40 -18.31 -4.62
N VAL A 223 9.33 -18.85 -5.83
CA VAL A 223 9.05 -20.28 -6.07
C VAL A 223 10.11 -21.19 -5.43
N GLU A 224 11.36 -20.75 -5.36
CA GLU A 224 12.47 -21.54 -4.84
C GLU A 224 12.36 -21.84 -3.34
N HIS A 225 11.80 -20.93 -2.55
CA HIS A 225 11.56 -21.13 -1.12
C HIS A 225 10.38 -22.06 -0.83
N ILE A 226 9.53 -22.30 -1.80
CA ILE A 226 8.37 -23.19 -1.70
C ILE A 226 8.75 -24.58 -2.15
N LYS A 227 9.57 -24.69 -3.21
CA LYS A 227 10.06 -25.97 -3.75
C LYS A 227 10.95 -26.69 -2.74
N GLY A 228 10.65 -27.96 -2.52
CA GLY A 228 11.41 -28.83 -1.61
C GLY A 228 10.96 -28.76 -0.15
N GLY A 229 9.71 -28.36 0.08
CA GLY A 229 9.17 -28.36 1.44
C GLY A 229 7.67 -28.14 1.54
N LEU A 230 7.19 -26.94 1.25
CA LEU A 230 5.79 -26.57 1.48
C LEU A 230 4.85 -27.10 0.40
N ASP A 231 5.29 -27.15 -0.85
CA ASP A 231 4.50 -27.67 -1.99
C ASP A 231 4.29 -29.19 -1.95
N GLU A 232 5.11 -29.92 -1.20
CA GLU A 232 4.98 -31.36 -0.99
C GLU A 232 4.09 -31.73 0.21
N MET A 233 3.75 -30.74 1.05
CA MET A 233 2.94 -30.98 2.26
C MET A 233 1.46 -31.11 1.89
N LYS A 234 0.84 -32.23 2.26
CA LYS A 234 -0.56 -32.56 1.92
C LYS A 234 -1.59 -31.58 2.48
N ASN A 235 -1.25 -30.87 3.54
CA ASN A 235 -2.10 -29.90 4.20
C ASN A 235 -1.72 -28.44 3.88
N VAL A 236 -0.97 -28.21 2.80
CA VAL A 236 -0.67 -26.85 2.29
C VAL A 236 -1.20 -26.71 0.87
N LEU A 237 -1.99 -25.67 0.64
CA LEU A 237 -2.64 -25.39 -0.63
C LEU A 237 -2.27 -23.98 -1.12
N PHE A 238 -1.61 -23.91 -2.28
CA PHE A 238 -1.34 -22.67 -2.99
C PHE A 238 -2.37 -22.48 -4.12
N VAL A 239 -3.24 -21.48 -3.96
CA VAL A 239 -4.34 -21.21 -4.90
C VAL A 239 -3.91 -20.42 -6.11
N GLY A 240 -2.86 -19.59 -5.97
CA GLY A 240 -2.43 -18.64 -7.00
C GLY A 240 -3.22 -17.33 -6.97
N PRO A 241 -2.97 -16.43 -7.96
CA PRO A 241 -3.56 -15.09 -7.99
C PRO A 241 -5.07 -15.10 -8.22
N ARG A 242 -5.79 -14.21 -7.53
CA ARG A 242 -7.24 -13.99 -7.66
C ARG A 242 -7.53 -12.51 -7.79
N GLN A 243 -8.70 -12.18 -8.38
CA GLN A 243 -9.20 -10.80 -8.37
C GLN A 243 -9.54 -10.39 -6.94
N ILE A 244 -9.34 -9.12 -6.62
CA ILE A 244 -9.62 -8.60 -5.27
C ILE A 244 -11.07 -8.83 -4.84
N THR A 245 -12.00 -8.78 -5.80
CA THR A 245 -13.44 -9.03 -5.61
C THR A 245 -13.77 -10.46 -5.21
N ASP A 246 -12.89 -11.42 -5.49
CA ASP A 246 -13.08 -12.84 -5.17
C ASP A 246 -12.51 -13.20 -3.80
N ILE A 247 -11.64 -12.36 -3.24
CA ILE A 247 -10.98 -12.63 -1.95
C ILE A 247 -11.98 -12.89 -0.80
N PRO A 248 -13.09 -12.14 -0.67
CA PRO A 248 -14.08 -12.44 0.37
C PRO A 248 -14.60 -13.88 0.38
N ASN A 249 -14.69 -14.54 -0.81
CA ASN A 249 -15.13 -15.94 -0.92
C ASN A 249 -14.18 -16.91 -0.19
N TYR A 250 -12.89 -16.62 -0.22
CA TYR A 250 -11.86 -17.38 0.50
C TYR A 250 -11.88 -17.04 1.99
N LEU A 251 -11.92 -15.75 2.34
CA LEU A 251 -11.92 -15.29 3.72
C LEU A 251 -13.10 -15.86 4.51
N GLN A 252 -14.29 -15.98 3.89
CA GLN A 252 -15.46 -16.61 4.53
C GLN A 252 -15.22 -18.07 4.92
N ARG A 253 -14.22 -18.74 4.38
CA ARG A 253 -13.90 -20.16 4.65
C ARG A 253 -12.74 -20.33 5.62
N PHE A 254 -12.06 -19.25 5.98
CA PHE A 254 -10.96 -19.32 6.92
C PHE A 254 -11.47 -19.34 8.36
N ASP A 255 -10.87 -20.17 9.18
CA ASP A 255 -11.10 -20.18 10.63
C ASP A 255 -10.21 -19.19 11.35
N CYS A 256 -9.05 -18.90 10.80
CA CYS A 256 -8.19 -17.79 11.18
C CYS A 256 -7.32 -17.32 10.00
N ALA A 257 -6.81 -16.10 10.08
CA ALA A 257 -5.89 -15.56 9.11
C ALA A 257 -4.52 -15.30 9.73
N ILE A 258 -3.45 -15.51 8.96
CA ILE A 258 -2.07 -15.32 9.44
C ILE A 258 -1.34 -14.24 8.65
N VAL A 259 -0.44 -13.51 9.34
CA VAL A 259 0.55 -12.59 8.72
C VAL A 259 1.94 -12.99 9.22
N PRO A 260 2.54 -14.05 8.67
CA PRO A 260 3.79 -14.63 9.14
C PRO A 260 4.98 -13.93 8.48
N PHE A 261 5.16 -12.64 8.69
CA PHE A 261 6.24 -11.87 8.06
C PHE A 261 7.52 -11.90 8.89
N VAL A 262 8.67 -11.98 8.20
CA VAL A 262 9.99 -11.81 8.83
C VAL A 262 10.19 -10.37 9.29
N LYS A 263 10.89 -10.18 10.41
CA LYS A 263 11.25 -8.86 10.93
C LYS A 263 12.54 -8.37 10.30
N THR A 264 12.45 -7.52 9.31
CA THR A 264 13.59 -6.92 8.57
C THR A 264 13.53 -5.39 8.60
N LYS A 265 14.55 -4.72 8.07
CA LYS A 265 14.51 -3.26 7.89
C LYS A 265 13.32 -2.84 7.01
N LEU A 266 13.02 -3.60 5.95
CA LEU A 266 11.91 -3.30 5.05
C LEU A 266 10.55 -3.49 5.75
N THR A 267 10.32 -4.66 6.37
CA THR A 267 9.01 -4.96 6.97
C THR A 267 8.69 -4.08 8.18
N ARG A 268 9.69 -3.56 8.89
CA ARG A 268 9.49 -2.57 9.97
C ARG A 268 8.82 -1.27 9.51
N ASN A 269 9.03 -0.90 8.25
CA ASN A 269 8.45 0.31 7.65
C ASN A 269 7.03 0.07 7.08
N VAL A 270 6.54 -1.17 7.09
CA VAL A 270 5.24 -1.53 6.50
C VAL A 270 4.12 -1.39 7.52
N TYR A 271 3.10 -0.61 7.16
CA TYR A 271 1.83 -0.63 7.88
C TYR A 271 1.07 -1.94 7.58
N PRO A 272 0.56 -2.65 8.59
CA PRO A 272 -0.01 -3.99 8.43
C PRO A 272 -1.44 -3.95 7.82
N LEU A 273 -1.58 -3.52 6.58
CA LEU A 273 -2.87 -3.37 5.88
C LEU A 273 -3.72 -4.65 5.91
N LYS A 274 -3.07 -5.82 5.77
CA LYS A 274 -3.79 -7.11 5.77
C LYS A 274 -4.55 -7.39 7.05
N ILE A 275 -4.08 -6.90 8.18
CA ILE A 275 -4.84 -7.02 9.43
C ILE A 275 -6.21 -6.35 9.28
N ASN A 276 -6.28 -5.15 8.70
CA ASN A 276 -7.56 -4.46 8.50
C ASN A 276 -8.49 -5.22 7.55
N GLU A 277 -7.96 -5.84 6.50
CA GLU A 277 -8.72 -6.69 5.57
C GLU A 277 -9.33 -7.90 6.28
N TYR A 278 -8.52 -8.60 7.08
CA TYR A 278 -8.96 -9.77 7.85
C TYR A 278 -9.93 -9.42 8.97
N LEU A 279 -9.69 -8.32 9.68
CA LEU A 279 -10.62 -7.82 10.70
C LEU A 279 -11.96 -7.40 10.09
N ALA A 280 -11.96 -6.82 8.87
CA ALA A 280 -13.19 -6.51 8.15
C ALA A 280 -13.98 -7.78 7.78
N ALA A 281 -13.28 -8.88 7.47
CA ALA A 281 -13.88 -10.19 7.26
C ALA A 281 -14.23 -10.93 8.58
N GLY A 282 -14.12 -10.25 9.73
CA GLY A 282 -14.44 -10.80 11.05
C GLY A 282 -13.46 -11.88 11.56
N LEU A 283 -12.35 -12.13 10.86
CA LEU A 283 -11.43 -13.23 11.15
C LEU A 283 -10.54 -12.96 12.37
N PRO A 284 -10.27 -13.98 13.20
CA PRO A 284 -9.14 -13.94 14.12
C PRO A 284 -7.84 -13.81 13.32
N VAL A 285 -6.96 -12.93 13.75
CA VAL A 285 -5.68 -12.66 13.07
C VAL A 285 -4.51 -13.00 13.98
N ILE A 286 -3.55 -13.74 13.44
CA ILE A 286 -2.29 -14.03 14.10
C ILE A 286 -1.17 -13.44 13.25
N ALA A 287 -0.31 -12.64 13.85
CA ALA A 287 0.79 -12.02 13.13
C ALA A 287 2.10 -12.06 13.94
N THR A 288 3.21 -12.08 13.23
CA THR A 288 4.52 -11.83 13.85
C THR A 288 4.64 -10.34 14.19
N ASN A 289 5.40 -10.00 15.20
CA ASN A 289 5.71 -8.61 15.57
C ASN A 289 6.76 -8.02 14.61
N PHE A 290 6.40 -7.84 13.32
CA PHE A 290 7.33 -7.42 12.27
C PHE A 290 7.48 -5.90 12.13
N SER A 291 6.49 -5.10 12.58
CA SER A 291 6.53 -3.64 12.49
C SER A 291 6.02 -2.97 13.77
N ASN A 292 6.39 -1.71 13.97
CA ASN A 292 5.94 -0.96 15.15
C ASN A 292 4.42 -0.71 15.14
N ASP A 293 3.84 -0.55 13.97
CA ASP A 293 2.41 -0.24 13.83
C ASP A 293 1.50 -1.44 14.15
N ILE A 294 2.04 -2.67 14.10
CA ILE A 294 1.24 -3.87 14.32
C ILE A 294 0.74 -3.98 15.77
N MET A 295 1.50 -3.44 16.72
CA MET A 295 1.14 -3.46 18.14
C MET A 295 -0.15 -2.68 18.45
N SER A 296 -0.54 -1.75 17.58
CA SER A 296 -1.82 -1.04 17.70
C SER A 296 -3.04 -1.97 17.58
N PHE A 297 -2.86 -3.17 17.02
CA PHE A 297 -3.89 -4.19 16.88
C PHE A 297 -3.88 -5.27 17.96
N SER A 298 -2.98 -5.21 18.95
CA SER A 298 -2.82 -6.25 19.98
C SER A 298 -4.08 -6.50 20.84
N HIS A 299 -5.02 -5.56 20.86
CA HIS A 299 -6.30 -5.72 21.54
C HIS A 299 -7.33 -6.58 20.76
N VAL A 300 -7.14 -6.77 19.43
CA VAL A 300 -8.05 -7.52 18.56
C VAL A 300 -7.38 -8.60 17.71
N ALA A 301 -6.04 -8.67 17.74
CA ALA A 301 -5.23 -9.64 17.03
C ALA A 301 -4.16 -10.23 17.95
N TYR A 302 -3.70 -11.43 17.67
CA TYR A 302 -2.60 -12.08 18.37
C TYR A 302 -1.29 -11.68 17.70
N ILE A 303 -0.42 -10.96 18.42
CA ILE A 303 0.86 -10.48 17.91
C ILE A 303 1.98 -11.19 18.68
N GLU A 304 2.78 -11.97 17.96
CA GLU A 304 3.72 -12.90 18.57
C GLU A 304 5.16 -12.65 18.15
N ASP A 305 6.07 -12.74 19.10
CA ASP A 305 7.51 -12.56 18.88
C ASP A 305 8.25 -13.88 18.58
N THR A 306 7.64 -15.03 18.92
CA THR A 306 8.24 -16.35 18.77
C THR A 306 7.38 -17.28 17.93
N HIS A 307 8.00 -18.26 17.27
CA HIS A 307 7.27 -19.29 16.53
C HIS A 307 6.34 -20.10 17.44
N GLU A 308 6.80 -20.45 18.66
CA GLU A 308 6.02 -21.19 19.65
C GLU A 308 4.78 -20.43 20.10
N GLY A 309 4.91 -19.12 20.39
CA GLY A 309 3.79 -18.24 20.68
C GLY A 309 2.79 -18.18 19.52
N PHE A 310 3.30 -18.07 18.29
CA PHE A 310 2.46 -18.04 17.08
C PHE A 310 1.64 -19.34 16.92
N LEU A 311 2.24 -20.51 17.12
CA LEU A 311 1.56 -21.80 17.07
C LEU A 311 0.48 -21.90 18.16
N GLN A 312 0.76 -21.44 19.38
CA GLN A 312 -0.21 -21.41 20.46
C GLN A 312 -1.37 -20.43 20.15
N ALA A 313 -1.05 -19.25 19.59
CA ALA A 313 -2.04 -18.25 19.21
C ALA A 313 -3.03 -18.76 18.16
N ILE A 314 -2.60 -19.57 17.18
CA ILE A 314 -3.50 -20.21 16.21
C ILE A 314 -4.56 -21.07 16.91
N ARG A 315 -4.14 -21.89 17.87
CA ARG A 315 -5.06 -22.76 18.64
C ARG A 315 -6.07 -21.94 19.46
N SER A 316 -5.60 -20.89 20.12
CA SER A 316 -6.45 -19.97 20.89
C SER A 316 -7.40 -19.18 19.99
N ALA A 317 -6.91 -18.63 18.89
CA ALA A 317 -7.67 -17.84 17.95
C ALA A 317 -8.90 -18.57 17.39
N ILE A 318 -8.74 -19.85 17.00
CA ILE A 318 -9.82 -20.68 16.48
C ILE A 318 -10.81 -21.02 17.61
N ARG A 319 -10.32 -21.44 18.79
CA ARG A 319 -11.15 -21.82 19.93
C ARG A 319 -11.98 -20.68 20.51
N GLU A 320 -11.42 -19.47 20.55
CA GLU A 320 -11.98 -18.31 21.26
C GLU A 320 -12.76 -17.36 20.33
N ASN A 321 -13.01 -17.78 19.09
CA ASN A 321 -13.73 -16.96 18.12
C ASN A 321 -15.24 -16.94 18.42
N THR A 322 -15.72 -15.84 18.98
CA THR A 322 -17.14 -15.63 19.30
C THR A 322 -17.76 -14.53 18.44
N PRO A 323 -19.11 -14.47 18.31
CA PRO A 323 -19.79 -13.42 17.58
C PRO A 323 -19.46 -12.00 18.09
N GLU A 324 -19.21 -11.83 19.39
CA GLU A 324 -18.82 -10.56 20.00
C GLU A 324 -17.44 -10.11 19.51
N ARG A 325 -16.48 -11.04 19.47
CA ARG A 325 -15.13 -10.77 18.93
C ARG A 325 -15.15 -10.48 17.42
N VAL A 326 -16.05 -11.11 16.66
CA VAL A 326 -16.26 -10.79 15.24
C VAL A 326 -16.68 -9.33 15.09
N LYS A 327 -17.69 -8.87 15.87
CA LYS A 327 -18.18 -7.50 15.86
C LYS A 327 -17.09 -6.50 16.26
N GLU A 328 -16.32 -6.82 17.29
CA GLU A 328 -15.20 -5.99 17.77
C GLU A 328 -14.16 -5.78 16.65
N ARG A 329 -13.74 -6.85 15.99
CA ARG A 329 -12.79 -6.79 14.85
C ARG A 329 -13.32 -5.96 13.70
N MET A 330 -14.58 -6.16 13.30
CA MET A 330 -15.23 -5.36 12.25
C MET A 330 -15.29 -3.87 12.62
N ASN A 331 -15.59 -3.54 13.89
CA ASN A 331 -15.61 -2.16 14.36
C ASN A 331 -14.23 -1.49 14.28
N VAL A 332 -13.18 -2.19 14.71
CA VAL A 332 -11.79 -1.68 14.57
C VAL A 332 -11.43 -1.47 13.10
N SER A 333 -11.77 -2.42 12.22
CA SER A 333 -11.51 -2.29 10.79
C SER A 333 -12.24 -1.10 10.17
N SER A 334 -13.48 -0.83 10.57
CA SER A 334 -14.27 0.29 10.01
C SER A 334 -13.60 1.64 10.21
N GLN A 335 -12.93 1.84 11.35
CA GLN A 335 -12.14 3.04 11.65
C GLN A 335 -10.86 3.15 10.81
N ASN A 336 -10.45 2.06 10.19
CA ASN A 336 -9.29 1.95 9.32
C ASN A 336 -9.67 1.79 7.83
N SER A 337 -10.90 2.16 7.44
CA SER A 337 -11.37 2.14 6.06
C SER A 337 -10.73 3.24 5.21
N TRP A 338 -10.74 3.07 3.88
CA TRP A 338 -10.34 4.15 2.97
C TRP A 338 -11.17 5.41 3.15
N THR A 339 -12.48 5.28 3.43
CA THR A 339 -13.34 6.43 3.73
C THR A 339 -12.83 7.21 4.93
N ALA A 340 -12.56 6.53 6.06
CA ALA A 340 -12.02 7.18 7.26
C ALA A 340 -10.64 7.82 6.99
N ARG A 341 -9.79 7.19 6.16
CA ARG A 341 -8.49 7.77 5.78
C ARG A 341 -8.62 9.02 4.93
N VAL A 342 -9.54 9.02 3.96
CA VAL A 342 -9.81 10.17 3.11
C VAL A 342 -10.42 11.33 3.93
N GLU A 343 -11.34 11.05 4.84
CA GLU A 343 -11.87 12.06 5.78
C GLU A 343 -10.75 12.67 6.62
N LYS A 344 -9.89 11.83 7.20
CA LYS A 344 -8.74 12.30 7.99
C LYS A 344 -7.73 13.11 7.15
N PHE A 345 -7.50 12.70 5.91
CA PHE A 345 -6.67 13.48 4.97
C PHE A 345 -7.21 14.89 4.77
N TRP A 346 -8.52 15.02 4.49
CA TRP A 346 -9.16 16.31 4.28
C TRP A 346 -9.22 17.17 5.56
N GLU A 347 -9.41 16.56 6.72
CA GLU A 347 -9.32 17.25 8.02
C GLU A 347 -7.94 17.89 8.19
N ILE A 348 -6.87 17.11 8.01
CA ILE A 348 -5.49 17.60 8.10
C ILE A 348 -5.24 18.68 7.05
N LEU A 349 -5.59 18.42 5.79
CA LEU A 349 -5.34 19.37 4.71
C LEU A 349 -6.08 20.69 4.93
N SER A 350 -7.31 20.69 5.40
CA SER A 350 -8.08 21.91 5.66
C SER A 350 -7.45 22.79 6.75
N THR A 351 -6.87 22.19 7.79
CA THR A 351 -6.12 22.93 8.82
C THR A 351 -4.80 23.50 8.30
N GLU A 352 -4.20 22.82 7.32
CA GLU A 352 -2.92 23.20 6.73
C GLU A 352 -3.08 24.11 5.50
N MET A 353 -4.30 24.31 5.01
CA MET A 353 -4.55 25.18 3.85
C MET A 353 -4.15 26.61 4.16
N ARG A 354 -3.51 27.26 3.20
CA ARG A 354 -3.20 28.70 3.29
C ARG A 354 -4.49 29.48 3.21
N PRO A 355 -4.69 30.52 4.04
CA PRO A 355 -5.70 31.50 3.75
C PRO A 355 -5.45 32.06 2.35
N LYS A 356 -6.51 32.20 1.53
CA LYS A 356 -6.41 32.97 0.27
C LYS A 356 -5.83 34.32 0.65
N GLN A 357 -4.64 34.64 0.15
CA GLN A 357 -4.12 35.99 0.30
C GLN A 357 -5.16 36.92 -0.32
N ALA A 358 -5.73 37.78 0.50
CA ALA A 358 -6.48 38.90 -0.02
C ALA A 358 -5.57 39.60 -1.02
N MET A 359 -5.95 39.65 -2.28
CA MET A 359 -5.23 40.41 -3.27
C MET A 359 -5.49 41.88 -2.93
N ASP A 360 -4.48 42.53 -2.31
CA ASP A 360 -4.40 43.98 -2.28
C ASP A 360 -4.01 44.50 -3.67
#